data_c30131d0d85bae7be8b67dce637a7343
#
_entry.id   c30131d0d85bae7be8b67dce637a7343
#
_cell.length_a   1.000
_cell.length_b   1.000
_cell.length_c   1.000
_cell.angle_alpha   90.00
_cell.angle_beta   90.00
_cell.angle_gamma   90.00
#
_symmetry.space_group_name_H-M   'P 1'
#
loop_
_entity.id
_entity.type
_entity.pdbx_description
1 polymer ?
#
loop_
_entity_poly.entity_id
_entity_poly.type
_entity_poly.pdbx_seq_one_letter_code
_entity_poly.pdbx_strand_id
1 'polypeptide(L)'
;MYARVAKWEGAAPEEVRASAQGINAEAAAGPPEGLPAKGLLLLIDPDGGRSLAISLFETEQDMAKGDETLNAMSPPGDAMGRRTSVEMYEVAADLRM
;
A
#
# COMPACT_ATOMS: atom_id res chain seq x y z
N MET A 1 -9.34 -7.80 -12.21
CA MET A 1 -8.32 -7.12 -11.38
C MET A 1 -8.98 -6.36 -10.25
N TYR A 2 -8.42 -6.43 -9.08
CA TYR A 2 -8.94 -5.82 -7.86
C TYR A 2 -7.86 -4.99 -7.19
N ALA A 3 -8.26 -3.96 -6.46
CA ALA A 3 -7.34 -3.06 -5.78
C ALA A 3 -7.73 -2.91 -4.30
N ARG A 4 -6.73 -3.02 -3.42
CA ARG A 4 -6.87 -2.72 -1.99
C ARG A 4 -6.15 -1.40 -1.74
N VAL A 5 -6.85 -0.45 -1.16
CA VAL A 5 -6.33 0.89 -0.90
C VAL A 5 -6.27 1.14 0.61
N ALA A 6 -5.07 1.25 1.15
CA ALA A 6 -4.85 1.61 2.55
C ALA A 6 -4.43 3.07 2.62
N LYS A 7 -5.09 3.83 3.49
CA LYS A 7 -4.83 5.26 3.66
C LYS A 7 -4.18 5.52 5.01
N TRP A 8 -3.15 6.36 5.01
CA TRP A 8 -2.38 6.72 6.19
C TRP A 8 -2.32 8.24 6.30
N GLU A 9 -2.39 8.78 7.52
CA GLU A 9 -2.35 10.21 7.79
C GLU A 9 -1.61 10.51 9.08
N GLY A 10 -1.13 11.75 9.21
CA GLY A 10 -0.55 12.24 10.44
C GLY A 10 0.97 12.09 10.57
N ALA A 11 1.66 11.72 9.48
CA ALA A 11 3.12 11.64 9.51
C ALA A 11 3.75 12.99 9.11
N ALA A 12 4.96 13.25 9.62
CA ALA A 12 5.74 14.42 9.21
C ALA A 12 6.25 14.22 7.76
N PRO A 13 6.45 15.31 6.98
CA PRO A 13 6.92 15.18 5.60
C PRO A 13 8.18 14.34 5.43
N GLU A 14 9.15 14.50 6.31
CA GLU A 14 10.41 13.74 6.26
C GLU A 14 10.17 12.26 6.52
N GLU A 15 9.27 11.94 7.43
CA GLU A 15 8.92 10.56 7.75
C GLU A 15 8.21 9.88 6.59
N VAL A 16 7.30 10.60 5.92
CA VAL A 16 6.59 10.09 4.74
C VAL A 16 7.60 9.76 3.63
N ARG A 17 8.54 10.67 3.36
CA ARG A 17 9.57 10.46 2.34
C ARG A 17 10.50 9.30 2.68
N ALA A 18 10.94 9.20 3.93
CA ALA A 18 11.82 8.12 4.38
C ALA A 18 11.12 6.77 4.28
N SER A 19 9.84 6.70 4.68
CA SER A 19 9.04 5.48 4.58
C SER A 19 8.85 5.06 3.12
N ALA A 20 8.60 6.02 2.23
CA ALA A 20 8.45 5.75 0.81
C ALA A 20 9.73 5.18 0.20
N GLN A 21 10.89 5.72 0.57
CA GLN A 21 12.17 5.20 0.11
C GLN A 21 12.41 3.77 0.57
N GLY A 22 12.10 3.47 1.84
CA GLY A 22 12.22 2.12 2.40
C GLY A 22 11.31 1.12 1.69
N ILE A 23 10.06 1.49 1.47
CA ILE A 23 9.09 0.64 0.77
C ILE A 23 9.51 0.41 -0.68
N ASN A 24 10.00 1.45 -1.35
CA ASN A 24 10.47 1.33 -2.73
C ASN A 24 11.67 0.39 -2.83
N ALA A 25 12.58 0.45 -1.86
CA ALA A 25 13.73 -0.46 -1.83
C ALA A 25 13.30 -1.91 -1.61
N GLU A 26 12.33 -2.14 -0.73
CA GLU A 26 11.76 -3.48 -0.49
C GLU A 26 11.00 -3.99 -1.72
N ALA A 27 10.27 -3.11 -2.40
CA ALA A 27 9.51 -3.47 -3.59
C ALA A 27 10.43 -3.91 -4.74
N ALA A 28 11.65 -3.39 -4.81
CA ALA A 28 12.63 -3.79 -5.81
C ALA A 28 13.04 -5.26 -5.66
N ALA A 29 12.93 -5.82 -4.46
CA ALA A 29 13.20 -7.23 -4.19
C ALA A 29 12.00 -8.14 -4.48
N GLY A 30 10.86 -7.58 -4.86
CA GLY A 30 9.62 -8.29 -5.14
C GLY A 30 8.61 -8.20 -4.00
N PRO A 31 7.38 -8.70 -4.21
CA PRO A 31 6.36 -8.67 -3.17
C PRO A 31 6.74 -9.57 -1.99
N PRO A 32 6.25 -9.25 -0.77
CA PRO A 32 6.48 -10.11 0.38
C PRO A 32 6.00 -11.54 0.13
N GLU A 33 6.69 -12.50 0.72
CA GLU A 33 6.32 -13.90 0.62
C GLU A 33 4.91 -14.13 1.17
N GLY A 34 4.10 -14.87 0.43
CA GLY A 34 2.72 -15.14 0.81
C GLY A 34 1.73 -14.05 0.42
N LEU A 35 2.19 -12.97 -0.22
CA LEU A 35 1.32 -11.91 -0.71
C LEU A 35 1.07 -12.10 -2.21
N PRO A 36 -0.17 -12.47 -2.63
CA PRO A 36 -0.45 -12.74 -4.04
C PRO A 36 -0.73 -11.47 -4.86
N ALA A 37 0.00 -10.39 -4.59
CA ALA A 37 -0.17 -9.12 -5.28
C ALA A 37 0.49 -9.13 -6.65
N LYS A 38 -0.18 -8.52 -7.63
CA LYS A 38 0.33 -8.35 -8.99
C LYS A 38 1.00 -7.00 -9.20
N GLY A 39 0.82 -6.08 -8.27
CA GLY A 39 1.45 -4.77 -8.32
C GLY A 39 1.24 -4.02 -7.03
N LEU A 40 2.12 -3.06 -6.77
CA LEU A 40 2.04 -2.19 -5.61
C LEU A 40 2.34 -0.77 -6.06
N LEU A 41 1.52 0.16 -5.60
CA LEU A 41 1.73 1.59 -5.80
C LEU A 41 1.69 2.28 -4.46
N LEU A 42 2.65 3.15 -4.21
CA LEU A 42 2.63 4.02 -3.04
C LEU A 42 2.54 5.46 -3.51
N LEU A 43 1.45 6.13 -3.14
CA LEU A 43 1.23 7.54 -3.44
C LEU A 43 1.45 8.33 -2.15
N ILE A 44 2.24 9.38 -2.21
CA ILE A 44 2.53 10.20 -1.04
C ILE A 44 2.20 11.65 -1.27
N ASP A 45 1.73 12.30 -0.20
CA ASP A 45 1.55 13.74 -0.11
C ASP A 45 2.29 14.18 1.15
N PRO A 46 3.61 14.43 1.06
CA PRO A 46 4.40 14.73 2.26
C PRO A 46 3.93 15.97 3.00
N ASP A 47 3.55 17.02 2.27
CA ASP A 47 3.09 18.27 2.88
C ASP A 47 1.77 18.09 3.64
N GLY A 48 0.90 17.24 3.13
CA GLY A 48 -0.35 16.88 3.79
C GLY A 48 -0.20 15.78 4.85
N GLY A 49 0.98 15.17 4.96
CA GLY A 49 1.25 14.11 5.92
C GLY A 49 0.45 12.83 5.67
N ARG A 50 0.11 12.55 4.41
CA ARG A 50 -0.74 11.41 4.06
C ARG A 50 -0.13 10.56 2.94
N SER A 51 -0.55 9.31 2.91
CA SER A 51 -0.13 8.38 1.86
C SER A 51 -1.21 7.36 1.57
N LEU A 52 -1.16 6.80 0.35
CA LEU A 52 -2.03 5.72 -0.08
C LEU A 52 -1.16 4.55 -0.54
N ALA A 53 -1.42 3.38 0.02
CA ALA A 53 -0.77 2.14 -0.44
C ALA A 53 -1.81 1.35 -1.23
N ILE A 54 -1.56 1.17 -2.53
CA ILE A 54 -2.47 0.47 -3.43
C ILE A 54 -1.84 -0.85 -3.83
N SER A 55 -2.54 -1.95 -3.53
CA SER A 55 -2.12 -3.30 -3.90
C SER A 55 -3.07 -3.83 -4.96
N LEU A 56 -2.54 -4.40 -6.03
CA LEU A 56 -3.33 -4.93 -7.14
C LEU A 56 -3.34 -6.46 -7.09
N PHE A 57 -4.51 -7.05 -7.30
CA PHE A 57 -4.71 -8.50 -7.26
C PHE A 57 -5.49 -8.97 -8.48
N GLU A 58 -5.21 -10.18 -8.90
CA GLU A 58 -5.86 -10.77 -10.07
C GLU A 58 -7.31 -11.17 -9.78
N THR A 59 -7.56 -11.70 -8.57
CA THR A 59 -8.88 -12.18 -8.17
C THR A 59 -9.30 -11.56 -6.84
N GLU A 60 -10.61 -11.60 -6.57
CA GLU A 60 -11.16 -11.17 -5.28
C GLU A 60 -10.63 -12.01 -4.12
N GLN A 61 -10.44 -13.31 -4.35
CA GLN A 61 -9.88 -14.21 -3.34
C GLN A 61 -8.45 -13.85 -3.00
N ASP A 62 -7.64 -13.51 -4.02
CA ASP A 62 -6.27 -13.06 -3.80
C ASP A 62 -6.24 -11.75 -3.02
N MET A 63 -7.18 -10.84 -3.30
CA MET A 63 -7.30 -9.59 -2.57
C MET A 63 -7.64 -9.84 -1.09
N ALA A 64 -8.56 -10.75 -0.80
CA ALA A 64 -8.91 -11.11 0.57
C ALA A 64 -7.72 -11.70 1.32
N LYS A 65 -6.96 -12.58 0.67
CA LYS A 65 -5.77 -13.18 1.24
C LYS A 65 -4.68 -12.13 1.46
N GLY A 66 -4.51 -11.23 0.49
CA GLY A 66 -3.56 -10.13 0.60
C GLY A 66 -3.90 -9.18 1.74
N ASP A 67 -5.19 -8.92 1.96
CA ASP A 67 -5.67 -8.10 3.06
C ASP A 67 -5.29 -8.71 4.41
N GLU A 68 -5.48 -10.02 4.58
CA GLU A 68 -5.07 -10.71 5.81
C GLU A 68 -3.57 -10.60 6.03
N THR A 69 -2.79 -10.84 4.98
CA THR A 69 -1.32 -10.79 5.05
C THR A 69 -0.85 -9.39 5.43
N LEU A 70 -1.39 -8.37 4.78
CA LEU A 70 -0.99 -6.99 5.02
C LEU A 70 -1.44 -6.49 6.40
N ASN A 71 -2.60 -6.92 6.88
CA ASN A 71 -3.07 -6.57 8.22
C ASN A 71 -2.20 -7.20 9.31
N ALA A 72 -1.61 -8.36 9.05
CA ALA A 72 -0.70 -9.01 9.98
C ALA A 72 0.69 -8.38 9.98
N MET A 73 1.04 -7.64 8.92
CA MET A 73 2.30 -6.91 8.80
C MET A 73 2.12 -5.51 9.39
N SER A 74 2.68 -5.28 10.56
CA SER A 74 2.66 -3.94 11.14
C SER A 74 3.79 -3.11 10.54
N PRO A 75 3.50 -1.88 10.07
CA PRO A 75 4.58 -0.99 9.65
C PRO A 75 5.47 -0.69 10.86
N PRO A 76 6.79 -0.55 10.64
CA PRO A 76 7.71 -0.27 11.75
C PRO A 76 7.42 1.12 12.33
N GLY A 77 6.96 1.14 13.59
CA GLY A 77 6.68 2.38 14.31
C GLY A 77 5.53 3.17 13.69
N ASP A 78 5.55 4.49 13.94
CA ASP A 78 4.54 5.42 13.46
C ASP A 78 5.01 6.24 12.26
N ALA A 79 6.00 5.73 11.51
CA ALA A 79 6.65 6.46 10.44
C ALA A 79 5.71 6.90 9.31
N MET A 80 4.64 6.13 9.07
CA MET A 80 3.62 6.49 8.07
C MET A 80 2.41 7.18 8.70
N GLY A 81 2.44 7.43 10.00
CA GLY A 81 1.31 7.95 10.72
C GLY A 81 0.31 6.86 11.07
N ARG A 82 -0.96 7.22 11.11
CA ARG A 82 -2.04 6.32 11.48
C ARG A 82 -2.82 5.87 10.25
N ARG A 83 -3.09 4.56 10.17
CA ARG A 83 -3.96 4.03 9.11
C ARG A 83 -5.39 4.46 9.38
N THR A 84 -5.97 5.24 8.46
CA THR A 84 -7.31 5.80 8.64
C THR A 84 -8.38 5.00 7.92
N SER A 85 -8.04 4.28 6.86
CA SER A 85 -9.00 3.44 6.16
C SER A 85 -8.31 2.36 5.33
N VAL A 86 -9.04 1.28 5.07
CA VAL A 86 -8.69 0.26 4.10
C VAL A 86 -9.93 0.02 3.27
N GLU A 87 -9.83 0.20 1.96
CA GLU A 87 -10.95 0.05 1.05
C GLU A 87 -10.58 -0.91 -0.06
N MET A 88 -11.58 -1.63 -0.58
CA MET A 88 -11.38 -2.63 -1.62
C MET A 88 -12.27 -2.29 -2.80
N TYR A 89 -11.69 -2.36 -4.00
CA TYR A 89 -12.37 -1.97 -5.23
C TYR A 89 -12.12 -2.99 -6.33
N GLU A 90 -13.06 -3.06 -7.25
CA GLU A 90 -12.83 -3.73 -8.53
C GLU A 90 -12.22 -2.69 -9.48
N VAL A 91 -11.18 -3.09 -10.22
CA VAL A 91 -10.58 -2.20 -11.22
C VAL A 91 -11.45 -2.25 -12.47
N ALA A 92 -12.15 -1.16 -12.71
CA ALA A 92 -13.09 -1.07 -13.85
C ALA A 92 -12.38 -0.69 -15.15
N ALA A 93 -11.26 0.04 -15.06
CA ALA A 93 -10.47 0.44 -16.21
C ALA A 93 -9.00 0.57 -15.82
N ASP A 94 -8.12 0.10 -16.69
CA ASP A 94 -6.67 0.20 -16.48
C ASP A 94 -6.05 0.54 -17.83
N LEU A 95 -5.85 1.84 -18.06
CA LEU A 95 -5.22 2.35 -19.27
C LEU A 95 -3.82 2.84 -18.93
N ARG A 96 -2.83 2.21 -19.52
CA ARG A 96 -1.42 2.57 -19.37
C ARG A 96 -0.95 3.26 -20.64
N MET A 97 -0.47 4.48 -20.49
CA MET A 97 0.00 5.27 -21.63
C MET A 97 1.51 5.43 -21.59
#